data_627a22eb65cdf9bfe94eaf92d2a2fae2
#
_entry.id   627a22eb65cdf9bfe94eaf92d2a2fae2
#
_cell.length_a   1.000
_cell.length_b   1.000
_cell.length_c   1.000
_cell.angle_alpha   90.00
_cell.angle_beta   90.00
_cell.angle_gamma   90.00
#
_symmetry.space_group_name_H-M   'P 1'
#
loop_
_entity.id
_entity.type
_entity.pdbx_description
1 polymer ?
#
loop_
_entity_poly.entity_id
_entity_poly.type
_entity_poly.pdbx_seq_one_letter_code
_entity_poly.pdbx_strand_id
1 'polypeptide(L)'
;MDLFTQFGIPEPTPFSGALKVLVAESHNEIRLILSHHLTKLGFVVHRTERSGKVALAELLNDPAHITVAGDDLPGVAGLELLRELRENPKAQRGAFVLLTKALQKNEAMLAIEAGVDDFMVRPIALTDLMPKIRTAYANFVNPKSPERVYEFAKSKLRTDDLNGAKAVYEALSLSNPKAARPHVGLARVALVNNQVDAALKQVNFAVERNAMYVHAHALKAEILVKMNKVTEATEAFSTAIKISPLNIMRYEQCCEFLLKNKLINETISILEIGLTAGLQDPFIAERIGYCYFENKDYPKAQKYLRQALRTDPENMGFANSLAICCRDAGLLDESVEIYNTILKRENDNHPVLFNKALVLILQNKKDEAGKILKRCLKIAPEFEKAKAKLGEIGIS
;
A
#
# COMPACT_ATOMS: atom_id res chain seq x y z
N MET A 1 21.21 -23.97 24.03
CA MET A 1 21.98 -23.42 22.90
C MET A 1 21.20 -22.22 22.39
N ASP A 2 21.85 -21.07 22.22
CA ASP A 2 21.10 -19.91 21.71
C ASP A 2 20.79 -20.10 20.19
N LEU A 3 19.75 -19.42 19.70
CA LEU A 3 19.28 -19.57 18.32
C LEU A 3 20.34 -19.15 17.29
N PHE A 4 21.23 -18.23 17.63
CA PHE A 4 22.29 -17.75 16.76
C PHE A 4 23.30 -18.85 16.47
N THR A 5 23.77 -19.52 17.52
CA THR A 5 24.69 -20.68 17.42
C THR A 5 24.00 -21.86 16.75
N GLN A 6 22.73 -22.13 17.09
CA GLN A 6 21.97 -23.26 16.54
C GLN A 6 21.80 -23.18 15.02
N PHE A 7 21.57 -21.98 14.48
CA PHE A 7 21.32 -21.78 13.05
C PHE A 7 22.50 -21.17 12.29
N GLY A 8 23.65 -20.97 12.94
CA GLY A 8 24.83 -20.38 12.31
C GLY A 8 24.56 -18.95 11.80
N ILE A 9 23.73 -18.17 12.52
CA ILE A 9 23.42 -16.80 12.13
C ILE A 9 24.68 -15.97 12.33
N PRO A 10 25.27 -15.39 11.27
CA PRO A 10 26.53 -14.67 11.36
C PRO A 10 26.40 -13.49 12.32
N GLU A 11 27.42 -13.26 13.15
CA GLU A 11 27.46 -12.05 13.96
C GLU A 11 27.49 -10.81 13.06
N PRO A 12 26.87 -9.68 13.48
CA PRO A 12 27.00 -8.45 12.74
C PRO A 12 28.47 -8.08 12.74
N THR A 13 29.02 -7.80 11.58
CA THR A 13 30.38 -7.27 11.47
C THR A 13 30.44 -5.98 12.29
N PRO A 14 31.26 -5.89 13.34
CA PRO A 14 31.38 -4.65 14.10
C PRO A 14 31.78 -3.55 13.14
N PHE A 15 30.99 -2.52 13.05
CA PHE A 15 31.34 -1.39 12.20
C PHE A 15 32.48 -0.62 12.86
N SER A 16 33.65 -0.62 12.24
CA SER A 16 34.87 -0.02 12.78
C SER A 16 35.04 1.47 12.46
N GLY A 17 34.06 2.09 11.83
CA GLY A 17 34.08 3.48 11.39
C GLY A 17 32.96 4.35 11.97
N ALA A 18 32.88 5.60 11.54
CA ALA A 18 31.78 6.48 11.87
C ALA A 18 30.49 6.03 11.12
N LEU A 19 29.34 5.99 11.82
CA LEU A 19 28.08 5.52 11.27
C LEU A 19 27.59 6.48 10.18
N LYS A 20 27.29 5.93 9.01
CA LYS A 20 26.67 6.67 7.90
C LYS A 20 25.18 6.92 8.19
N VAL A 21 24.76 8.17 8.09
CA VAL A 21 23.36 8.59 8.22
C VAL A 21 22.91 9.25 6.93
N LEU A 22 21.74 8.85 6.42
CA LEU A 22 21.01 9.57 5.39
C LEU A 22 19.89 10.38 6.06
N VAL A 23 19.79 11.66 5.75
CA VAL A 23 18.72 12.55 6.21
C VAL A 23 17.85 12.92 5.01
N ALA A 24 16.62 12.41 4.97
CA ALA A 24 15.62 12.77 3.97
C ALA A 24 14.56 13.68 4.63
N GLU A 25 14.56 14.97 4.29
CA GLU A 25 13.66 15.96 4.90
C GLU A 25 13.35 17.09 3.91
N SER A 26 12.05 17.33 3.68
CA SER A 26 11.59 18.35 2.73
C SER A 26 11.94 19.77 3.19
N HIS A 27 11.82 20.06 4.49
CA HIS A 27 12.08 21.36 5.07
C HIS A 27 13.58 21.63 5.21
N ASN A 28 14.05 22.65 4.52
CA ASN A 28 15.48 22.98 4.44
C ASN A 28 16.13 23.24 5.82
N GLU A 29 15.44 24.00 6.67
CA GLU A 29 15.95 24.35 8.00
C GLU A 29 16.10 23.11 8.89
N ILE A 30 15.07 22.25 8.92
CA ILE A 30 15.11 21.01 9.70
C ILE A 30 16.21 20.09 9.20
N ARG A 31 16.37 19.94 7.88
CA ARG A 31 17.41 19.13 7.27
C ARG A 31 18.81 19.62 7.63
N LEU A 32 19.05 20.92 7.60
CA LEU A 32 20.35 21.53 7.97
C LEU A 32 20.64 21.37 9.47
N ILE A 33 19.64 21.61 10.34
CA ILE A 33 19.76 21.42 11.78
C ILE A 33 20.10 19.97 12.10
N LEU A 34 19.37 19.01 11.56
CA LEU A 34 19.63 17.58 11.76
C LEU A 34 21.04 17.19 11.31
N SER A 35 21.43 17.61 10.10
CA SER A 35 22.75 17.29 9.54
C SER A 35 23.88 17.85 10.41
N HIS A 36 23.76 19.10 10.84
CA HIS A 36 24.76 19.74 11.70
C HIS A 36 24.89 19.03 13.05
N HIS A 37 23.76 18.71 13.70
CA HIS A 37 23.79 18.05 15.00
C HIS A 37 24.28 16.60 14.91
N LEU A 38 23.89 15.86 13.89
CA LEU A 38 24.38 14.51 13.66
C LEU A 38 25.90 14.50 13.43
N THR A 39 26.42 15.45 12.65
CA THR A 39 27.87 15.59 12.45
C THR A 39 28.59 15.92 13.76
N LYS A 40 28.06 16.84 14.57
CA LYS A 40 28.62 17.14 15.91
C LYS A 40 28.62 15.95 16.86
N LEU A 41 27.67 15.04 16.70
CA LEU A 41 27.54 13.80 17.48
C LEU A 41 28.43 12.66 16.97
N GLY A 42 29.26 12.92 15.94
CA GLY A 42 30.22 11.97 15.41
C GLY A 42 29.70 11.04 14.33
N PHE A 43 28.50 11.28 13.80
CA PHE A 43 27.98 10.55 12.64
C PHE A 43 28.52 11.14 11.32
N VAL A 44 28.68 10.30 10.31
CA VAL A 44 28.91 10.75 8.93
C VAL A 44 27.57 10.96 8.25
N VAL A 45 27.16 12.22 8.11
CA VAL A 45 25.98 12.56 7.30
C VAL A 45 26.36 12.36 5.83
N HIS A 46 26.09 11.15 5.34
CA HIS A 46 26.51 10.68 4.03
C HIS A 46 25.74 11.39 2.91
N ARG A 47 24.43 11.57 3.09
CA ARG A 47 23.55 12.25 2.14
C ARG A 47 22.45 13.03 2.86
N THR A 48 22.01 14.11 2.21
CA THR A 48 20.84 14.88 2.62
C THR A 48 19.94 15.09 1.42
N GLU A 49 18.71 14.56 1.49
CA GLU A 49 17.79 14.56 0.37
C GLU A 49 16.51 15.32 0.69
N ARG A 50 15.92 15.96 -0.34
CA ARG A 50 14.62 16.66 -0.23
C ARG A 50 13.46 15.81 -0.68
N SER A 51 13.73 14.78 -1.47
CA SER A 51 12.74 13.92 -2.12
C SER A 51 12.94 12.48 -1.69
N GLY A 52 11.85 11.81 -1.33
CA GLY A 52 11.89 10.39 -0.99
C GLY A 52 12.27 9.51 -2.17
N LYS A 53 11.93 9.90 -3.42
CA LYS A 53 12.35 9.17 -4.62
C LYS A 53 13.87 9.16 -4.80
N VAL A 54 14.52 10.31 -4.56
CA VAL A 54 15.98 10.40 -4.62
C VAL A 54 16.60 9.63 -3.46
N ALA A 55 16.06 9.79 -2.25
CA ALA A 55 16.53 9.06 -1.07
C ALA A 55 16.44 7.53 -1.26
N LEU A 56 15.37 7.04 -1.87
CA LEU A 56 15.23 5.61 -2.19
C LEU A 56 16.33 5.14 -3.14
N ALA A 57 16.55 5.86 -4.24
CA ALA A 57 17.57 5.51 -5.21
C ALA A 57 18.97 5.48 -4.59
N GLU A 58 19.30 6.46 -3.75
CA GLU A 58 20.58 6.53 -3.02
C GLU A 58 20.72 5.35 -2.04
N LEU A 59 19.71 5.05 -1.24
CA LEU A 59 19.73 3.95 -0.27
C LEU A 59 19.85 2.57 -0.91
N LEU A 60 19.32 2.40 -2.13
CA LEU A 60 19.47 1.17 -2.90
C LEU A 60 20.87 1.01 -3.50
N ASN A 61 21.54 2.12 -3.81
CA ASN A 61 22.87 2.14 -4.41
C ASN A 61 23.99 2.14 -3.36
N ASP A 62 23.88 2.97 -2.33
CA ASP A 62 24.84 3.08 -1.21
C ASP A 62 24.10 3.15 0.13
N PRO A 63 23.85 2.00 0.77
CA PRO A 63 23.03 1.91 1.98
C PRO A 63 23.59 2.69 3.16
N ALA A 64 22.73 3.42 3.87
CA ALA A 64 23.06 4.05 5.14
C ALA A 64 22.82 3.09 6.32
N HIS A 65 23.61 3.24 7.39
CA HIS A 65 23.39 2.51 8.65
C HIS A 65 22.12 2.98 9.35
N ILE A 66 21.81 4.27 9.21
CA ILE A 66 20.65 4.93 9.80
C ILE A 66 20.02 5.84 8.75
N THR A 67 18.72 5.74 8.60
CA THR A 67 17.92 6.67 7.79
C THR A 67 17.02 7.47 8.72
N VAL A 68 17.05 8.79 8.61
CA VAL A 68 16.13 9.71 9.28
C VAL A 68 15.29 10.37 8.20
N ALA A 69 13.99 10.05 8.13
CA ALA A 69 13.14 10.48 7.03
C ALA A 69 11.86 11.17 7.49
N GLY A 70 11.52 12.30 6.86
CA GLY A 70 10.25 13.00 7.05
C GLY A 70 9.07 12.21 6.47
N ASP A 71 7.92 12.32 7.10
CA ASP A 71 6.67 11.70 6.65
C ASP A 71 6.11 12.35 5.36
N ASP A 72 6.42 13.63 5.12
CA ASP A 72 5.90 14.48 4.05
C ASP A 72 6.92 14.74 2.92
N LEU A 73 7.72 13.74 2.56
CA LEU A 73 8.69 13.86 1.47
C LEU A 73 7.99 13.90 0.10
N PRO A 74 8.43 14.78 -0.82
CA PRO A 74 7.94 14.79 -2.20
C PRO A 74 8.30 13.51 -2.97
N GLY A 75 7.38 13.04 -3.77
CA GLY A 75 7.53 11.89 -4.68
C GLY A 75 7.32 10.54 -4.02
N VAL A 76 8.00 10.24 -2.93
CA VAL A 76 7.84 9.03 -2.11
C VAL A 76 7.83 9.47 -0.65
N ALA A 77 6.71 9.35 0.03
CA ALA A 77 6.58 9.73 1.44
C ALA A 77 7.47 8.86 2.34
N GLY A 78 7.86 9.38 3.53
CA GLY A 78 8.81 8.67 4.40
C GLY A 78 8.37 7.26 4.79
N LEU A 79 7.08 7.05 4.97
CA LEU A 79 6.53 5.73 5.27
C LEU A 79 6.56 4.79 4.06
N GLU A 80 6.31 5.32 2.87
CA GLU A 80 6.42 4.58 1.62
C GLU A 80 7.88 4.21 1.33
N LEU A 81 8.80 5.16 1.55
CA LEU A 81 10.24 4.91 1.49
C LEU A 81 10.65 3.74 2.40
N LEU A 82 10.14 3.71 3.64
CA LEU A 82 10.38 2.61 4.57
C LEU A 82 9.86 1.28 4.03
N ARG A 83 8.65 1.24 3.49
CA ARG A 83 8.06 0.02 2.90
C ARG A 83 8.89 -0.50 1.75
N GLU A 84 9.22 0.37 0.80
CA GLU A 84 10.06 0.02 -0.35
C GLU A 84 11.41 -0.58 0.09
N LEU A 85 12.05 0.00 1.10
CA LEU A 85 13.31 -0.53 1.65
C LEU A 85 13.12 -1.88 2.37
N ARG A 86 12.00 -2.09 3.08
CA ARG A 86 11.74 -3.34 3.80
C ARG A 86 11.32 -4.49 2.89
N GLU A 87 10.67 -4.18 1.77
CA GLU A 87 10.18 -5.15 0.79
C GLU A 87 11.21 -5.49 -0.28
N ASN A 88 12.13 -4.57 -0.59
CA ASN A 88 13.13 -4.78 -1.63
C ASN A 88 14.22 -5.78 -1.17
N PRO A 89 14.36 -6.94 -1.85
CA PRO A 89 15.36 -7.94 -1.48
C PRO A 89 16.81 -7.46 -1.60
N LYS A 90 17.05 -6.43 -2.41
CA LYS A 90 18.38 -5.85 -2.64
C LYS A 90 18.75 -4.77 -1.63
N ALA A 91 17.74 -4.22 -0.92
CA ALA A 91 17.99 -3.20 0.07
C ALA A 91 18.66 -3.80 1.31
N GLN A 92 19.80 -3.24 1.69
CA GLN A 92 20.38 -3.56 2.98
C GLN A 92 19.52 -2.93 4.08
N ARG A 93 19.20 -3.71 5.11
CA ARG A 93 18.43 -3.20 6.25
C ARG A 93 19.32 -2.26 7.08
N GLY A 94 18.88 -1.02 7.23
CA GLY A 94 19.39 -0.04 8.19
C GLY A 94 18.34 0.31 9.25
N ALA A 95 18.76 0.97 10.34
CA ALA A 95 17.83 1.56 11.28
C ALA A 95 17.05 2.71 10.60
N PHE A 96 15.75 2.82 10.86
CA PHE A 96 14.90 3.83 10.26
C PHE A 96 14.13 4.60 11.33
N VAL A 97 14.32 5.92 11.38
CA VAL A 97 13.64 6.84 12.28
C VAL A 97 12.73 7.74 11.45
N LEU A 98 11.42 7.69 11.71
CA LEU A 98 10.43 8.49 11.00
C LEU A 98 10.20 9.83 11.71
N LEU A 99 10.28 10.93 10.98
CA LEU A 99 9.96 12.28 11.47
C LEU A 99 8.53 12.60 11.06
N THR A 100 7.68 12.90 12.05
CA THR A 100 6.26 13.22 11.80
C THR A 100 5.85 14.54 12.47
N LYS A 101 4.78 15.17 11.97
CA LYS A 101 4.19 16.39 12.57
C LYS A 101 3.43 16.08 13.85
N ALA A 102 2.79 14.93 13.89
CA ALA A 102 2.05 14.45 15.05
C ALA A 102 2.05 12.92 15.04
N LEU A 103 2.09 12.30 16.20
CA LEU A 103 2.01 10.85 16.32
C LEU A 103 0.57 10.45 16.70
N GLN A 104 -0.31 10.42 15.70
CA GLN A 104 -1.65 9.89 15.89
C GLN A 104 -1.63 8.36 15.94
N LYS A 105 -2.57 7.76 16.67
CA LYS A 105 -2.64 6.30 16.87
C LYS A 105 -2.61 5.52 15.55
N ASN A 106 -3.40 5.94 14.57
CA ASN A 106 -3.51 5.23 13.29
C ASN A 106 -2.23 5.33 12.45
N GLU A 107 -1.58 6.48 12.47
CA GLU A 107 -0.29 6.72 11.77
C GLU A 107 0.82 5.91 12.43
N ALA A 108 0.86 5.90 13.77
CA ALA A 108 1.81 5.09 14.53
C ALA A 108 1.65 3.59 14.24
N MET A 109 0.41 3.09 14.22
CA MET A 109 0.13 1.68 13.91
C MET A 109 0.60 1.31 12.49
N LEU A 110 0.36 2.20 11.51
CA LEU A 110 0.78 1.99 10.14
C LEU A 110 2.32 1.95 10.01
N ALA A 111 3.02 2.84 10.71
CA ALA A 111 4.48 2.88 10.67
C ALA A 111 5.13 1.71 11.43
N ILE A 112 4.54 1.26 12.54
CA ILE A 112 4.95 0.04 13.23
C ILE A 112 4.76 -1.19 12.34
N GLU A 113 3.64 -1.25 11.63
CA GLU A 113 3.38 -2.30 10.65
C GLU A 113 4.42 -2.31 9.53
N ALA A 114 4.83 -1.14 9.04
CA ALA A 114 5.88 -1.01 8.03
C ALA A 114 7.29 -1.37 8.57
N GLY A 115 7.46 -1.50 9.88
CA GLY A 115 8.74 -1.88 10.50
C GLY A 115 9.67 -0.70 10.78
N VAL A 116 9.09 0.46 11.22
CA VAL A 116 9.87 1.59 11.74
C VAL A 116 10.60 1.17 13.02
N ASP A 117 11.81 1.68 13.20
CA ASP A 117 12.60 1.37 14.41
C ASP A 117 12.36 2.41 15.53
N ASP A 118 12.10 3.69 15.21
CA ASP A 118 11.64 4.72 16.16
C ASP A 118 10.97 5.91 15.44
N PHE A 119 10.37 6.81 16.23
CA PHE A 119 9.69 8.02 15.77
C PHE A 119 10.26 9.27 16.43
N MET A 120 10.25 10.38 15.69
CA MET A 120 10.48 11.72 16.21
C MET A 120 9.36 12.65 15.76
N VAL A 121 8.84 13.46 16.69
CA VAL A 121 7.78 14.44 16.41
C VAL A 121 8.38 15.82 16.22
N ARG A 122 7.93 16.54 15.20
CA ARG A 122 8.32 17.95 14.98
C ARG A 122 7.51 18.89 15.89
N PRO A 123 8.11 19.92 16.50
CA PRO A 123 9.51 20.32 16.38
C PRO A 123 10.45 19.35 17.09
N ILE A 124 11.61 19.06 16.48
CA ILE A 124 12.56 18.09 17.01
C ILE A 124 13.29 18.66 18.22
N ALA A 125 13.13 18.04 19.36
CA ALA A 125 13.97 18.30 20.50
C ALA A 125 15.34 17.65 20.29
N LEU A 126 16.38 18.46 20.16
CA LEU A 126 17.74 17.97 19.89
C LEU A 126 18.28 17.08 21.01
N THR A 127 17.79 17.25 22.24
CA THR A 127 18.04 16.36 23.38
C THR A 127 17.56 14.93 23.14
N ASP A 128 16.52 14.75 22.34
CA ASP A 128 15.91 13.44 22.09
C ASP A 128 16.54 12.76 20.85
N LEU A 129 17.20 13.53 19.99
CA LEU A 129 17.78 13.03 18.74
C LEU A 129 18.76 11.88 19.00
N MET A 130 19.74 12.09 19.88
CA MET A 130 20.78 11.10 20.17
C MET A 130 20.24 9.84 20.85
N PRO A 131 19.43 9.93 21.92
CA PRO A 131 18.83 8.76 22.54
C PRO A 131 18.04 7.90 21.55
N LYS A 132 17.20 8.52 20.73
CA LYS A 132 16.36 7.78 19.75
C LYS A 132 17.18 7.12 18.65
N ILE A 133 18.15 7.82 18.07
CA ILE A 133 19.05 7.24 17.07
C ILE A 133 19.87 6.11 17.65
N ARG A 134 20.41 6.28 18.87
CA ARG A 134 21.14 5.21 19.56
C ARG A 134 20.26 3.99 19.81
N THR A 135 19.03 4.18 20.28
CA THR A 135 18.09 3.09 20.54
C THR A 135 17.74 2.36 19.26
N ALA A 136 17.37 3.07 18.20
CA ALA A 136 17.03 2.50 16.90
C ALA A 136 18.22 1.69 16.33
N TYR A 137 19.42 2.28 16.38
CA TYR A 137 20.61 1.61 15.90
C TYR A 137 21.06 0.44 16.79
N ALA A 138 21.01 0.58 18.13
CA ALA A 138 21.34 -0.49 19.05
C ALA A 138 20.43 -1.71 18.88
N ASN A 139 19.14 -1.49 18.68
CA ASN A 139 18.20 -2.56 18.36
C ASN A 139 18.55 -3.26 17.05
N PHE A 140 19.00 -2.50 16.05
CA PHE A 140 19.40 -3.01 14.75
C PHE A 140 20.71 -3.83 14.79
N VAL A 141 21.75 -3.34 15.49
CA VAL A 141 23.06 -4.01 15.55
C VAL A 141 23.23 -4.99 16.72
N ASN A 142 22.25 -5.10 17.61
CA ASN A 142 22.32 -6.02 18.73
C ASN A 142 22.54 -7.45 18.22
N PRO A 143 23.72 -8.09 18.48
CA PRO A 143 24.01 -9.42 17.98
C PRO A 143 23.00 -10.47 18.44
N LYS A 144 22.35 -10.24 19.59
CA LYS A 144 21.31 -11.12 20.15
C LYS A 144 19.88 -10.62 19.91
N SER A 145 19.68 -9.64 19.01
CA SER A 145 18.34 -9.15 18.71
C SER A 145 17.47 -10.24 18.07
N PRO A 146 16.29 -10.56 18.61
CA PRO A 146 15.34 -11.46 17.98
C PRO A 146 15.02 -11.10 16.51
N GLU A 147 15.07 -9.81 16.18
CA GLU A 147 14.85 -9.32 14.81
C GLU A 147 15.78 -9.95 13.79
N ARG A 148 17.04 -10.19 14.15
CA ARG A 148 18.02 -10.86 13.28
C ARG A 148 17.62 -12.29 12.99
N VAL A 149 17.09 -13.00 13.98
CA VAL A 149 16.60 -14.36 13.80
C VAL A 149 15.38 -14.37 12.87
N TYR A 150 14.47 -13.39 13.03
CA TYR A 150 13.33 -13.23 12.12
C TYR A 150 13.78 -12.88 10.69
N GLU A 151 14.75 -11.98 10.52
CA GLU A 151 15.26 -11.65 9.19
C GLU A 151 15.99 -12.86 8.55
N PHE A 152 16.70 -13.64 9.34
CA PHE A 152 17.29 -14.89 8.86
C PHE A 152 16.20 -15.88 8.40
N ALA A 153 15.14 -16.07 9.17
CA ALA A 153 14.00 -16.90 8.75
C ALA A 153 13.35 -16.38 7.45
N LYS A 154 13.17 -15.07 7.31
CA LYS A 154 12.64 -14.44 6.08
C LYS A 154 13.60 -14.64 4.89
N SER A 155 14.92 -14.53 5.11
CA SER A 155 15.89 -14.78 4.03
C SER A 155 15.81 -16.20 3.51
N LYS A 156 15.60 -17.19 4.39
CA LYS A 156 15.35 -18.58 4.01
C LYS A 156 14.10 -18.73 3.14
N LEU A 157 13.00 -18.03 3.48
CA LEU A 157 11.79 -17.99 2.64
C LEU A 157 12.08 -17.40 1.24
N ARG A 158 12.86 -16.32 1.16
CA ARG A 158 13.21 -15.67 -0.12
C ARG A 158 14.09 -16.56 -1.01
N THR A 159 14.89 -17.43 -0.42
CA THR A 159 15.76 -18.40 -1.12
C THR A 159 15.10 -19.76 -1.32
N ASP A 160 13.78 -19.86 -1.08
CA ASP A 160 12.99 -21.10 -1.18
C ASP A 160 13.43 -22.23 -0.24
N ASP A 161 14.25 -21.92 0.78
CA ASP A 161 14.61 -22.86 1.84
C ASP A 161 13.49 -22.95 2.89
N LEU A 162 12.37 -23.55 2.48
CA LEU A 162 11.15 -23.62 3.29
C LEU A 162 11.36 -24.44 4.57
N ASN A 163 12.19 -25.50 4.52
CA ASN A 163 12.51 -26.31 5.69
C ASN A 163 13.38 -25.55 6.69
N GLY A 164 14.38 -24.82 6.21
CA GLY A 164 15.20 -23.95 7.04
C GLY A 164 14.36 -22.82 7.68
N ALA A 165 13.52 -22.17 6.91
CA ALA A 165 12.59 -21.15 7.44
C ALA A 165 11.68 -21.72 8.53
N LYS A 166 11.07 -22.88 8.29
CA LYS A 166 10.22 -23.59 9.26
C LYS A 166 10.95 -23.87 10.56
N ALA A 167 12.12 -24.46 10.48
CA ALA A 167 12.93 -24.81 11.66
C ALA A 167 13.26 -23.58 12.52
N VAL A 168 13.61 -22.44 11.89
CA VAL A 168 13.89 -21.19 12.61
C VAL A 168 12.63 -20.65 13.28
N TYR A 169 11.47 -20.63 12.59
CA TYR A 169 10.22 -20.16 13.20
C TYR A 169 9.72 -21.07 14.31
N GLU A 170 9.89 -22.39 14.21
CA GLU A 170 9.59 -23.34 15.28
C GLU A 170 10.45 -23.07 16.52
N ALA A 171 11.75 -22.88 16.33
CA ALA A 171 12.66 -22.56 17.42
C ALA A 171 12.33 -21.20 18.08
N LEU A 172 11.96 -20.17 17.30
CA LEU A 172 11.45 -18.90 17.82
C LEU A 172 10.16 -19.06 18.64
N SER A 173 9.25 -19.92 18.18
CA SER A 173 8.00 -20.21 18.90
C SER A 173 8.25 -20.94 20.22
N LEU A 174 9.23 -21.83 20.27
CA LEU A 174 9.63 -22.53 21.50
C LEU A 174 10.36 -21.60 22.48
N SER A 175 11.19 -20.69 21.97
CA SER A 175 11.92 -19.74 22.82
C SER A 175 11.02 -18.68 23.45
N ASN A 176 9.92 -18.32 22.79
CA ASN A 176 8.89 -17.41 23.29
C ASN A 176 7.49 -17.89 22.93
N PRO A 177 6.89 -18.79 23.73
CA PRO A 177 5.58 -19.39 23.44
C PRO A 177 4.41 -18.38 23.40
N LYS A 178 4.61 -17.17 23.95
CA LYS A 178 3.60 -16.10 23.91
C LYS A 178 3.69 -15.23 22.65
N ALA A 179 4.74 -15.38 21.86
CA ALA A 179 4.92 -14.56 20.68
C ALA A 179 3.97 -15.00 19.53
N ALA A 180 3.25 -14.05 18.95
CA ALA A 180 2.39 -14.26 17.78
C ALA A 180 3.19 -14.37 16.48
N ARG A 181 4.27 -13.60 16.36
CA ARG A 181 5.04 -13.43 15.12
C ARG A 181 5.62 -14.73 14.52
N PRO A 182 6.18 -15.69 15.30
CA PRO A 182 6.66 -16.95 14.76
C PRO A 182 5.56 -17.74 14.05
N HIS A 183 4.37 -17.74 14.61
CA HIS A 183 3.21 -18.43 14.03
C HIS A 183 2.75 -17.84 12.70
N VAL A 184 2.85 -16.51 12.53
CA VAL A 184 2.64 -15.88 11.20
C VAL A 184 3.71 -16.35 10.21
N GLY A 185 4.99 -16.50 10.64
CA GLY A 185 6.04 -17.06 9.82
C GLY A 185 5.75 -18.50 9.40
N LEU A 186 5.34 -19.35 10.34
CA LEU A 186 4.95 -20.75 10.07
C LEU A 186 3.74 -20.85 9.14
N ALA A 187 2.75 -19.94 9.31
CA ALA A 187 1.61 -19.87 8.40
C ALA A 187 2.03 -19.51 6.96
N ARG A 188 2.98 -18.58 6.79
CA ARG A 188 3.52 -18.24 5.46
C ARG A 188 4.28 -19.41 4.83
N VAL A 189 5.12 -20.13 5.60
CA VAL A 189 5.78 -21.35 5.12
C VAL A 189 4.77 -22.38 4.65
N ALA A 190 3.73 -22.65 5.44
CA ALA A 190 2.68 -23.60 5.10
C ALA A 190 1.91 -23.15 3.84
N LEU A 191 1.65 -21.85 3.69
CA LEU A 191 0.95 -21.30 2.54
C LEU A 191 1.74 -21.44 1.23
N VAL A 192 3.06 -21.19 1.27
CA VAL A 192 3.97 -21.42 0.13
C VAL A 192 3.99 -22.90 -0.25
N ASN A 193 3.99 -23.81 0.73
CA ASN A 193 3.87 -25.26 0.53
C ASN A 193 2.45 -25.72 0.12
N ASN A 194 1.54 -24.80 -0.16
CA ASN A 194 0.13 -25.09 -0.48
C ASN A 194 -0.64 -25.89 0.60
N GLN A 195 -0.16 -25.85 1.85
CA GLN A 195 -0.77 -26.50 3.02
C GLN A 195 -1.74 -25.53 3.71
N VAL A 196 -2.86 -25.22 3.05
CA VAL A 196 -3.75 -24.11 3.44
C VAL A 196 -4.38 -24.31 4.83
N ASP A 197 -4.76 -25.54 5.18
CA ASP A 197 -5.32 -25.86 6.51
C ASP A 197 -4.28 -25.71 7.62
N ALA A 198 -3.04 -26.13 7.36
CA ALA A 198 -1.94 -25.93 8.31
C ALA A 198 -1.62 -24.44 8.48
N ALA A 199 -1.68 -23.66 7.40
CA ALA A 199 -1.51 -22.21 7.45
C ALA A 199 -2.62 -21.56 8.31
N LEU A 200 -3.89 -21.95 8.13
CA LEU A 200 -5.00 -21.46 8.92
C LEU A 200 -4.85 -21.78 10.41
N LYS A 201 -4.41 -22.99 10.73
CA LYS A 201 -4.14 -23.39 12.13
C LYS A 201 -3.05 -22.52 12.76
N GLN A 202 -1.96 -22.27 12.06
CA GLN A 202 -0.86 -21.46 12.57
C GLN A 202 -1.26 -19.97 12.74
N VAL A 203 -1.99 -19.41 11.78
CA VAL A 203 -2.42 -18.01 11.91
C VAL A 203 -3.45 -17.81 13.02
N ASN A 204 -4.30 -18.81 13.31
CA ASN A 204 -5.20 -18.76 14.46
C ASN A 204 -4.43 -18.75 15.78
N PHE A 205 -3.36 -19.54 15.92
CA PHE A 205 -2.47 -19.47 17.06
C PHE A 205 -1.83 -18.07 17.21
N ALA A 206 -1.49 -17.40 16.11
CA ALA A 206 -0.97 -16.03 16.17
C ALA A 206 -2.04 -15.06 16.71
N VAL A 207 -3.28 -15.15 16.24
CA VAL A 207 -4.41 -14.31 16.69
C VAL A 207 -4.72 -14.54 18.18
N GLU A 208 -4.72 -15.80 18.64
CA GLU A 208 -4.93 -16.15 20.05
C GLU A 208 -3.87 -15.51 20.97
N ARG A 209 -2.61 -15.46 20.52
CA ARG A 209 -1.52 -14.87 21.31
C ARG A 209 -1.53 -13.36 21.33
N ASN A 210 -1.95 -12.74 20.22
CA ASN A 210 -2.07 -11.29 20.11
C ASN A 210 -3.20 -10.92 19.15
N ALA A 211 -4.38 -10.66 19.71
CA ALA A 211 -5.57 -10.26 18.96
C ALA A 211 -5.41 -8.91 18.22
N MET A 212 -4.41 -8.09 18.58
CA MET A 212 -4.11 -6.81 17.92
C MET A 212 -2.97 -6.93 16.91
N TYR A 213 -2.49 -8.15 16.63
CA TYR A 213 -1.40 -8.33 15.66
C TYR A 213 -1.94 -8.31 14.24
N VAL A 214 -1.89 -7.15 13.62
CA VAL A 214 -2.48 -6.87 12.30
C VAL A 214 -2.02 -7.84 11.20
N HIS A 215 -0.73 -8.22 11.18
CA HIS A 215 -0.21 -9.18 10.21
C HIS A 215 -0.85 -10.57 10.30
N ALA A 216 -1.28 -10.99 11.50
CA ALA A 216 -1.98 -12.25 11.67
C ALA A 216 -3.38 -12.18 11.01
N HIS A 217 -4.12 -11.10 11.24
CA HIS A 217 -5.45 -10.93 10.63
C HIS A 217 -5.38 -10.76 9.11
N ALA A 218 -4.40 -10.01 8.61
CA ALA A 218 -4.19 -9.83 7.17
C ALA A 218 -3.86 -11.18 6.49
N LEU A 219 -2.95 -11.96 7.07
CA LEU A 219 -2.61 -13.30 6.54
C LEU A 219 -3.79 -14.27 6.67
N LYS A 220 -4.57 -14.19 7.77
CA LYS A 220 -5.80 -14.98 7.94
C LYS A 220 -6.80 -14.69 6.83
N ALA A 221 -7.01 -13.42 6.48
CA ALA A 221 -7.87 -13.03 5.38
C ALA A 221 -7.39 -13.64 4.05
N GLU A 222 -6.10 -13.52 3.73
CA GLU A 222 -5.49 -14.11 2.53
C GLU A 222 -5.72 -15.65 2.45
N ILE A 223 -5.53 -16.36 3.55
CA ILE A 223 -5.75 -17.81 3.64
C ILE A 223 -7.23 -18.14 3.40
N LEU A 224 -8.14 -17.41 4.04
CA LEU A 224 -9.59 -17.63 3.93
C LEU A 224 -10.13 -17.31 2.53
N VAL A 225 -9.54 -16.31 1.85
CA VAL A 225 -9.80 -16.03 0.43
C VAL A 225 -9.42 -17.24 -0.44
N LYS A 226 -8.25 -17.85 -0.22
CA LYS A 226 -7.83 -19.06 -0.95
C LYS A 226 -8.75 -20.27 -0.67
N MET A 227 -9.31 -20.33 0.53
CA MET A 227 -10.30 -21.36 0.90
C MET A 227 -11.72 -21.06 0.41
N ASN A 228 -11.95 -19.91 -0.22
CA ASN A 228 -13.26 -19.39 -0.62
C ASN A 228 -14.27 -19.28 0.55
N LYS A 229 -13.77 -18.99 1.75
CA LYS A 229 -14.56 -18.77 2.96
C LYS A 229 -14.95 -17.30 3.10
N VAL A 230 -16.00 -16.91 2.37
CA VAL A 230 -16.32 -15.49 2.13
C VAL A 230 -16.59 -14.71 3.42
N THR A 231 -17.44 -15.21 4.29
CA THR A 231 -17.81 -14.52 5.55
C THR A 231 -16.60 -14.37 6.47
N GLU A 232 -15.89 -15.47 6.71
CA GLU A 232 -14.71 -15.47 7.59
C GLU A 232 -13.59 -14.55 7.04
N ALA A 233 -13.39 -14.54 5.71
CA ALA A 233 -12.41 -13.66 5.07
C ALA A 233 -12.77 -12.17 5.25
N THR A 234 -14.06 -11.83 5.08
CA THR A 234 -14.56 -10.46 5.28
C THR A 234 -14.36 -10.00 6.72
N GLU A 235 -14.62 -10.84 7.71
CA GLU A 235 -14.37 -10.54 9.12
C GLU A 235 -12.88 -10.34 9.42
N ALA A 236 -12.02 -11.17 8.84
CA ALA A 236 -10.57 -11.06 9.01
C ALA A 236 -10.01 -9.77 8.38
N PHE A 237 -10.47 -9.40 7.17
CA PHE A 237 -10.15 -8.10 6.55
C PHE A 237 -10.64 -6.94 7.41
N SER A 238 -11.91 -6.96 7.84
CA SER A 238 -12.50 -5.91 8.68
C SER A 238 -11.69 -5.70 9.96
N THR A 239 -11.27 -6.79 10.59
CA THR A 239 -10.45 -6.72 11.81
C THR A 239 -9.08 -6.12 11.53
N ALA A 240 -8.38 -6.58 10.48
CA ALA A 240 -7.07 -6.04 10.10
C ALA A 240 -7.15 -4.54 9.76
N ILE A 241 -8.20 -4.13 9.04
CA ILE A 241 -8.45 -2.74 8.68
C ILE A 241 -8.75 -1.89 9.93
N LYS A 242 -9.56 -2.36 10.86
CA LYS A 242 -9.86 -1.64 12.11
C LYS A 242 -8.63 -1.45 13.00
N ILE A 243 -7.71 -2.41 13.00
CA ILE A 243 -6.45 -2.30 13.74
C ILE A 243 -5.52 -1.25 13.11
N SER A 244 -5.38 -1.26 11.79
CA SER A 244 -4.50 -0.34 11.05
C SER A 244 -5.24 0.20 9.80
N PRO A 245 -6.07 1.25 9.97
CA PRO A 245 -7.04 1.67 8.96
C PRO A 245 -6.44 2.55 7.85
N LEU A 246 -5.16 2.91 7.92
CA LEU A 246 -4.52 3.75 6.89
C LEU A 246 -3.74 2.95 5.84
N ASN A 247 -3.75 1.62 5.89
CA ASN A 247 -3.07 0.78 4.90
C ASN A 247 -3.96 0.55 3.67
N ILE A 248 -3.74 1.33 2.61
CA ILE A 248 -4.53 1.31 1.36
C ILE A 248 -4.52 -0.06 0.69
N MET A 249 -3.39 -0.76 0.63
CA MET A 249 -3.28 -2.08 -0.02
C MET A 249 -4.28 -3.09 0.55
N ARG A 250 -4.63 -2.96 1.82
CA ARG A 250 -5.59 -3.85 2.47
C ARG A 250 -7.02 -3.61 2.01
N TYR A 251 -7.34 -2.34 1.71
CA TYR A 251 -8.64 -1.99 1.11
C TYR A 251 -8.72 -2.50 -0.33
N GLU A 252 -7.65 -2.37 -1.11
CA GLU A 252 -7.60 -2.88 -2.48
C GLU A 252 -7.86 -4.38 -2.52
N GLN A 253 -7.12 -5.16 -1.74
CA GLN A 253 -7.28 -6.62 -1.64
C GLN A 253 -8.69 -7.02 -1.17
N CYS A 254 -9.20 -6.32 -0.15
CA CYS A 254 -10.53 -6.56 0.40
C CYS A 254 -11.62 -6.25 -0.63
N CYS A 255 -11.55 -5.09 -1.28
CA CYS A 255 -12.53 -4.67 -2.30
C CYS A 255 -12.55 -5.61 -3.50
N GLU A 256 -11.39 -6.03 -4.01
CA GLU A 256 -11.32 -7.00 -5.10
C GLU A 256 -12.07 -8.29 -4.73
N PHE A 257 -11.82 -8.81 -3.54
CA PHE A 257 -12.48 -10.01 -3.05
C PHE A 257 -14.00 -9.84 -2.85
N LEU A 258 -14.42 -8.75 -2.20
CA LEU A 258 -15.83 -8.50 -1.90
C LEU A 258 -16.66 -8.25 -3.18
N LEU A 259 -16.13 -7.45 -4.10
CA LEU A 259 -16.79 -7.13 -5.37
C LEU A 259 -16.89 -8.36 -6.27
N LYS A 260 -15.87 -9.22 -6.29
CA LYS A 260 -15.95 -10.53 -6.99
C LYS A 260 -17.08 -11.40 -6.45
N ASN A 261 -17.37 -11.30 -5.15
CA ASN A 261 -18.46 -12.01 -4.49
C ASN A 261 -19.78 -11.21 -4.45
N LYS A 262 -19.86 -10.07 -5.14
CA LYS A 262 -21.05 -9.18 -5.23
C LYS A 262 -21.52 -8.62 -3.87
N LEU A 263 -20.62 -8.48 -2.92
CA LEU A 263 -20.87 -7.95 -1.58
C LEU A 263 -20.70 -6.42 -1.58
N ILE A 264 -21.59 -5.73 -2.30
CA ILE A 264 -21.48 -4.28 -2.54
C ILE A 264 -21.61 -3.46 -1.24
N ASN A 265 -22.56 -3.79 -0.38
CA ASN A 265 -22.80 -3.05 0.85
C ASN A 265 -21.68 -3.26 1.87
N GLU A 266 -21.16 -4.47 1.97
CA GLU A 266 -19.99 -4.78 2.80
C GLU A 266 -18.77 -4.03 2.31
N THR A 267 -18.59 -3.90 0.99
CA THR A 267 -17.52 -3.09 0.40
C THR A 267 -17.62 -1.64 0.83
N ILE A 268 -18.82 -1.02 0.75
CA ILE A 268 -19.04 0.35 1.23
C ILE A 268 -18.66 0.46 2.70
N SER A 269 -19.17 -0.44 3.54
CA SER A 269 -18.93 -0.41 4.99
C SER A 269 -17.45 -0.51 5.35
N ILE A 270 -16.68 -1.32 4.62
CA ILE A 270 -15.23 -1.44 4.81
C ILE A 270 -14.52 -0.13 4.38
N LEU A 271 -14.87 0.43 3.23
CA LEU A 271 -14.26 1.66 2.72
C LEU A 271 -14.55 2.87 3.62
N GLU A 272 -15.73 2.93 4.24
CA GLU A 272 -16.10 3.97 5.19
C GLU A 272 -15.21 3.98 6.44
N ILE A 273 -14.64 2.85 6.85
CA ILE A 273 -13.64 2.80 7.93
C ILE A 273 -12.43 3.66 7.56
N GLY A 274 -11.94 3.56 6.32
CA GLY A 274 -10.82 4.36 5.82
C GLY A 274 -11.12 5.85 5.84
N LEU A 275 -12.27 6.26 5.32
CA LEU A 275 -12.69 7.67 5.35
C LEU A 275 -12.78 8.22 6.77
N THR A 276 -13.38 7.45 7.68
CA THR A 276 -13.55 7.85 9.09
C THR A 276 -12.19 7.95 9.80
N ALA A 277 -11.23 7.12 9.41
CA ALA A 277 -9.87 7.14 9.94
C ALA A 277 -9.00 8.27 9.34
N GLY A 278 -9.50 8.99 8.35
CA GLY A 278 -8.78 10.07 7.67
C GLY A 278 -7.93 9.64 6.48
N LEU A 279 -8.15 8.44 5.92
CA LEU A 279 -7.47 7.99 4.70
C LEU A 279 -7.94 8.82 3.50
N GLN A 280 -7.05 9.63 2.96
CA GLN A 280 -7.34 10.57 1.86
C GLN A 280 -6.89 10.02 0.49
N ASP A 281 -6.94 8.72 0.32
CA ASP A 281 -6.61 8.09 -0.95
C ASP A 281 -7.80 8.17 -1.93
N PRO A 282 -7.60 8.66 -3.18
CA PRO A 282 -8.68 8.78 -4.16
C PRO A 282 -9.33 7.44 -4.54
N PHE A 283 -8.61 6.32 -4.41
CA PHE A 283 -9.15 4.98 -4.59
C PHE A 283 -10.37 4.72 -3.68
N ILE A 284 -10.33 5.16 -2.42
CA ILE A 284 -11.43 4.94 -1.47
C ILE A 284 -12.72 5.60 -1.98
N ALA A 285 -12.64 6.88 -2.36
CA ALA A 285 -13.80 7.61 -2.87
C ALA A 285 -14.30 7.02 -4.19
N GLU A 286 -13.40 6.67 -5.11
CA GLU A 286 -13.76 6.04 -6.39
C GLU A 286 -14.50 4.73 -6.16
N ARG A 287 -13.99 3.84 -5.30
CA ARG A 287 -14.62 2.55 -5.03
C ARG A 287 -15.99 2.67 -4.33
N ILE A 288 -16.15 3.61 -3.42
CA ILE A 288 -17.48 3.92 -2.84
C ILE A 288 -18.41 4.41 -3.93
N GLY A 289 -17.96 5.32 -4.80
CA GLY A 289 -18.73 5.81 -5.94
C GLY A 289 -19.16 4.69 -6.87
N TYR A 290 -18.25 3.77 -7.21
CA TYR A 290 -18.56 2.58 -8.00
C TYR A 290 -19.61 1.70 -7.30
N CYS A 291 -19.49 1.44 -6.01
CA CYS A 291 -20.46 0.64 -5.26
C CYS A 291 -21.87 1.28 -5.26
N TYR A 292 -21.98 2.60 -5.09
CA TYR A 292 -23.26 3.29 -5.19
C TYR A 292 -23.80 3.29 -6.62
N PHE A 293 -22.94 3.33 -7.64
CA PHE A 293 -23.34 3.20 -9.04
C PHE A 293 -23.96 1.81 -9.29
N GLU A 294 -23.32 0.73 -8.82
CA GLU A 294 -23.87 -0.64 -8.93
C GLU A 294 -25.23 -0.77 -8.21
N ASN A 295 -25.41 -0.09 -7.09
CA ASN A 295 -26.67 -0.01 -6.36
C ASN A 295 -27.69 0.96 -7.04
N LYS A 296 -27.33 1.62 -8.16
CA LYS A 296 -28.15 2.62 -8.86
C LYS A 296 -28.47 3.86 -8.04
N ASP A 297 -27.73 4.12 -6.97
CA ASP A 297 -27.79 5.37 -6.21
C ASP A 297 -26.87 6.40 -6.89
N TYR A 298 -27.29 6.89 -8.05
CA TYR A 298 -26.49 7.80 -8.88
C TYR A 298 -26.11 9.10 -8.18
N PRO A 299 -26.97 9.73 -7.35
CA PRO A 299 -26.60 10.93 -6.61
C PRO A 299 -25.39 10.72 -5.69
N LYS A 300 -25.38 9.61 -4.93
CA LYS A 300 -24.23 9.29 -4.08
C LYS A 300 -23.01 8.86 -4.89
N ALA A 301 -23.21 8.07 -5.94
CA ALA A 301 -22.13 7.68 -6.84
C ALA A 301 -21.40 8.91 -7.40
N GLN A 302 -22.13 9.88 -7.94
CA GLN A 302 -21.55 11.14 -8.45
C GLN A 302 -20.81 11.94 -7.37
N LYS A 303 -21.37 12.03 -6.16
CA LYS A 303 -20.72 12.72 -5.03
C LYS A 303 -19.32 12.17 -4.79
N TYR A 304 -19.18 10.85 -4.68
CA TYR A 304 -17.92 10.21 -4.37
C TYR A 304 -16.96 10.17 -5.57
N LEU A 305 -17.44 9.95 -6.79
CA LEU A 305 -16.62 10.01 -8.00
C LEU A 305 -16.06 11.43 -8.24
N ARG A 306 -16.85 12.48 -7.97
CA ARG A 306 -16.35 13.87 -8.00
C ARG A 306 -15.34 14.13 -6.89
N GLN A 307 -15.48 13.49 -5.73
CA GLN A 307 -14.50 13.58 -4.66
C GLN A 307 -13.16 12.95 -5.09
N ALA A 308 -13.19 11.76 -5.68
CA ALA A 308 -12.00 11.10 -6.21
C ALA A 308 -11.29 11.98 -7.26
N LEU A 309 -12.05 12.53 -8.20
CA LEU A 309 -11.51 13.39 -9.27
C LEU A 309 -10.97 14.72 -8.73
N ARG A 310 -11.50 15.26 -7.61
CA ARG A 310 -10.92 16.45 -6.96
C ARG A 310 -9.59 16.15 -6.29
N THR A 311 -9.43 14.96 -5.76
CA THR A 311 -8.17 14.52 -5.11
C THR A 311 -7.08 14.23 -6.15
N ASP A 312 -7.47 13.64 -7.28
CA ASP A 312 -6.58 13.37 -8.42
C ASP A 312 -7.23 13.82 -9.75
N PRO A 313 -7.11 15.13 -10.09
CA PRO A 313 -7.73 15.71 -11.29
C PRO A 313 -7.17 15.21 -12.61
N GLU A 314 -5.99 14.62 -12.59
CA GLU A 314 -5.31 14.10 -13.78
C GLU A 314 -5.72 12.65 -14.09
N ASN A 315 -6.45 12.00 -13.22
CA ASN A 315 -6.86 10.60 -13.40
C ASN A 315 -8.04 10.47 -14.36
N MET A 316 -7.74 10.14 -15.60
CA MET A 316 -8.76 10.00 -16.65
C MET A 316 -9.68 8.79 -16.40
N GLY A 317 -9.24 7.80 -15.62
CA GLY A 317 -10.08 6.67 -15.17
C GLY A 317 -11.22 7.13 -14.28
N PHE A 318 -10.95 8.01 -13.30
CA PHE A 318 -11.99 8.58 -12.43
C PHE A 318 -12.96 9.47 -13.22
N ALA A 319 -12.44 10.27 -14.15
CA ALA A 319 -13.28 11.07 -15.04
C ALA A 319 -14.20 10.18 -15.89
N ASN A 320 -13.67 9.07 -16.44
CA ASN A 320 -14.46 8.12 -17.20
C ASN A 320 -15.56 7.44 -16.36
N SER A 321 -15.24 7.03 -15.12
CA SER A 321 -16.23 6.47 -14.17
C SER A 321 -17.35 7.47 -13.88
N LEU A 322 -17.01 8.75 -13.68
CA LEU A 322 -18.01 9.80 -13.47
C LEU A 322 -18.86 10.02 -14.72
N ALA A 323 -18.27 10.03 -15.91
CA ALA A 323 -19.00 10.20 -17.17
C ALA A 323 -19.99 9.05 -17.43
N ILE A 324 -19.61 7.81 -17.13
CA ILE A 324 -20.50 6.64 -17.19
C ILE A 324 -21.66 6.81 -16.22
N CYS A 325 -21.37 7.21 -14.98
CA CYS A 325 -22.38 7.44 -13.96
C CYS A 325 -23.37 8.57 -14.39
N CYS A 326 -22.87 9.68 -14.96
CA CYS A 326 -23.70 10.74 -15.48
C CYS A 326 -24.61 10.28 -16.63
N ARG A 327 -24.07 9.47 -17.57
CA ARG A 327 -24.84 8.86 -18.67
C ARG A 327 -26.01 8.04 -18.11
N ASP A 328 -25.77 7.14 -17.18
CA ASP A 328 -26.78 6.21 -16.68
C ASP A 328 -27.76 6.90 -15.73
N ALA A 329 -27.38 8.03 -15.14
CA ALA A 329 -28.26 8.96 -14.42
C ALA A 329 -29.10 9.87 -15.33
N GLY A 330 -28.93 9.82 -16.66
CA GLY A 330 -29.63 10.69 -17.61
C GLY A 330 -29.01 12.09 -17.79
N LEU A 331 -27.88 12.38 -17.15
CA LEU A 331 -27.15 13.67 -17.27
C LEU A 331 -26.25 13.64 -18.52
N LEU A 332 -26.89 13.54 -19.70
CA LEU A 332 -26.19 13.24 -20.95
C LEU A 332 -25.24 14.35 -21.40
N ASP A 333 -25.62 15.62 -21.22
CA ASP A 333 -24.77 16.75 -21.62
C ASP A 333 -23.50 16.81 -20.77
N GLU A 334 -23.63 16.64 -19.46
CA GLU A 334 -22.48 16.58 -18.57
C GLU A 334 -21.55 15.40 -18.90
N SER A 335 -22.11 14.24 -19.19
CA SER A 335 -21.33 13.07 -19.61
C SER A 335 -20.49 13.38 -20.86
N VAL A 336 -21.08 14.03 -21.87
CA VAL A 336 -20.38 14.45 -23.10
C VAL A 336 -19.24 15.44 -22.79
N GLU A 337 -19.48 16.42 -21.92
CA GLU A 337 -18.44 17.38 -21.52
C GLU A 337 -17.25 16.73 -20.84
N ILE A 338 -17.51 15.77 -19.94
CA ILE A 338 -16.43 15.00 -19.29
C ILE A 338 -15.64 14.20 -20.32
N TYR A 339 -16.31 13.49 -21.24
CA TYR A 339 -15.62 12.76 -22.30
C TYR A 339 -14.83 13.68 -23.24
N ASN A 340 -15.33 14.88 -23.52
CA ASN A 340 -14.58 15.87 -24.30
C ASN A 340 -13.30 16.30 -23.58
N THR A 341 -13.35 16.44 -22.24
CA THR A 341 -12.18 16.78 -21.43
C THR A 341 -11.14 15.67 -21.45
N ILE A 342 -11.56 14.41 -21.32
CA ILE A 342 -10.66 13.27 -21.44
C ILE A 342 -10.01 13.24 -22.82
N LEU A 343 -10.80 13.37 -23.91
CA LEU A 343 -10.33 13.29 -25.28
C LEU A 343 -9.46 14.48 -25.73
N LYS A 344 -9.46 15.60 -25.02
CA LYS A 344 -8.48 16.67 -25.23
C LYS A 344 -7.07 16.28 -24.80
N ARG A 345 -6.94 15.41 -23.79
CA ARG A 345 -5.66 14.92 -23.28
C ARG A 345 -5.25 13.60 -23.93
N GLU A 346 -6.19 12.68 -24.06
CA GLU A 346 -6.02 11.34 -24.61
C GLU A 346 -6.81 11.18 -25.92
N ASN A 347 -6.34 11.83 -26.96
CA ASN A 347 -7.08 11.96 -28.22
C ASN A 347 -7.43 10.60 -28.87
N ASP A 348 -6.61 9.57 -28.65
CA ASP A 348 -6.74 8.25 -29.26
C ASP A 348 -7.29 7.18 -28.32
N ASN A 349 -7.93 7.61 -27.21
CA ASN A 349 -8.57 6.69 -26.27
C ASN A 349 -9.88 6.13 -26.87
N HIS A 350 -9.77 4.98 -27.56
CA HIS A 350 -10.91 4.35 -28.24
C HIS A 350 -12.04 3.89 -27.31
N PRO A 351 -11.82 3.40 -26.06
CA PRO A 351 -12.89 3.14 -25.11
C PRO A 351 -13.70 4.38 -24.76
N VAL A 352 -13.04 5.52 -24.58
CA VAL A 352 -13.71 6.80 -24.27
C VAL A 352 -14.49 7.32 -25.49
N LEU A 353 -13.93 7.20 -26.70
CA LEU A 353 -14.67 7.51 -27.93
C LEU A 353 -15.94 6.66 -28.04
N PHE A 354 -15.86 5.37 -27.79
CA PHE A 354 -17.01 4.48 -27.79
C PHE A 354 -18.06 4.90 -26.75
N ASN A 355 -17.66 5.13 -25.51
CA ASN A 355 -18.57 5.57 -24.45
C ASN A 355 -19.25 6.90 -24.79
N LYS A 356 -18.51 7.88 -25.36
CA LYS A 356 -19.08 9.15 -25.84
C LYS A 356 -20.11 8.90 -26.93
N ALA A 357 -19.84 8.02 -27.88
CA ALA A 357 -20.81 7.70 -28.95
C ALA A 357 -22.10 7.10 -28.37
N LEU A 358 -22.04 6.26 -27.34
CA LEU A 358 -23.23 5.75 -26.64
C LEU A 358 -24.08 6.88 -26.07
N VAL A 359 -23.45 7.90 -25.48
CA VAL A 359 -24.18 9.06 -24.95
C VAL A 359 -24.84 9.86 -26.08
N LEU A 360 -24.13 10.10 -27.20
CA LEU A 360 -24.70 10.78 -28.35
C LEU A 360 -25.90 10.03 -28.96
N ILE A 361 -25.86 8.70 -28.96
CA ILE A 361 -27.02 7.88 -29.37
C ILE A 361 -28.21 8.11 -28.44
N LEU A 362 -27.98 8.14 -27.13
CA LEU A 362 -29.03 8.45 -26.16
C LEU A 362 -29.61 9.86 -26.32
N GLN A 363 -28.82 10.81 -26.83
CA GLN A 363 -29.25 12.16 -27.19
C GLN A 363 -29.93 12.23 -28.57
N ASN A 364 -30.16 11.10 -29.25
CA ASN A 364 -30.66 11.03 -30.64
C ASN A 364 -29.75 11.68 -31.69
N LYS A 365 -28.46 11.94 -31.38
CA LYS A 365 -27.48 12.53 -32.31
C LYS A 365 -26.72 11.42 -33.07
N LYS A 366 -27.47 10.63 -33.87
CA LYS A 366 -26.94 9.43 -34.53
C LYS A 366 -25.79 9.74 -35.50
N ASP A 367 -25.85 10.81 -36.26
CA ASP A 367 -24.83 11.20 -37.25
C ASP A 367 -23.49 11.54 -36.57
N GLU A 368 -23.56 12.27 -35.43
CA GLU A 368 -22.37 12.58 -34.65
C GLU A 368 -21.77 11.30 -34.00
N ALA A 369 -22.62 10.44 -33.46
CA ALA A 369 -22.22 9.17 -32.90
C ALA A 369 -21.50 8.29 -33.93
N GLY A 370 -22.05 8.23 -35.17
CA GLY A 370 -21.45 7.49 -36.27
C GLY A 370 -20.04 8.00 -36.65
N LYS A 371 -19.84 9.33 -36.69
CA LYS A 371 -18.50 9.91 -36.91
C LYS A 371 -17.52 9.50 -35.78
N ILE A 372 -17.96 9.52 -34.52
CA ILE A 372 -17.13 9.13 -33.40
C ILE A 372 -16.82 7.63 -33.41
N LEU A 373 -17.79 6.76 -33.73
CA LEU A 373 -17.58 5.33 -33.86
C LEU A 373 -16.61 4.98 -35.02
N LYS A 374 -16.74 5.65 -36.16
CA LYS A 374 -15.78 5.50 -37.29
C LYS A 374 -14.37 5.91 -36.88
N ARG A 375 -14.22 7.00 -36.09
CA ARG A 375 -12.94 7.40 -35.53
C ARG A 375 -12.41 6.35 -34.56
N CYS A 376 -13.25 5.80 -33.67
CA CYS A 376 -12.90 4.73 -32.76
C CYS A 376 -12.34 3.50 -33.51
N LEU A 377 -13.01 3.10 -34.60
CA LEU A 377 -12.59 1.97 -35.45
C LEU A 377 -11.34 2.23 -36.29
N LYS A 378 -11.02 3.49 -36.59
CA LYS A 378 -9.72 3.82 -37.22
C LYS A 378 -8.55 3.57 -36.26
N ILE A 379 -8.76 3.78 -34.96
CA ILE A 379 -7.75 3.57 -33.90
C ILE A 379 -7.68 2.09 -33.52
N ALA A 380 -8.85 1.46 -33.35
CA ALA A 380 -8.99 0.06 -32.93
C ALA A 380 -9.91 -0.70 -33.91
N PRO A 381 -9.39 -1.17 -35.07
CA PRO A 381 -10.20 -1.83 -36.12
C PRO A 381 -10.90 -3.10 -35.62
N GLU A 382 -10.33 -3.80 -34.65
CA GLU A 382 -10.89 -5.05 -34.09
C GLU A 382 -11.87 -4.82 -32.93
N PHE A 383 -12.30 -3.57 -32.67
CA PHE A 383 -13.20 -3.29 -31.55
C PHE A 383 -14.65 -3.63 -31.91
N GLU A 384 -15.02 -4.91 -31.75
CA GLU A 384 -16.31 -5.49 -32.16
C GLU A 384 -17.53 -4.74 -31.64
N LYS A 385 -17.45 -4.22 -30.38
CA LYS A 385 -18.55 -3.43 -29.78
C LYS A 385 -18.86 -2.16 -30.59
N ALA A 386 -17.84 -1.50 -31.13
CA ALA A 386 -18.03 -0.31 -31.94
C ALA A 386 -18.56 -0.66 -33.34
N LYS A 387 -18.14 -1.78 -33.97
CA LYS A 387 -18.68 -2.29 -35.24
C LYS A 387 -20.18 -2.59 -35.11
N ALA A 388 -20.53 -3.37 -34.06
CA ALA A 388 -21.93 -3.73 -33.80
C ALA A 388 -22.81 -2.48 -33.62
N LYS A 389 -22.32 -1.52 -32.81
CA LYS A 389 -23.08 -0.29 -32.51
C LYS A 389 -23.23 0.60 -33.74
N LEU A 390 -22.22 0.66 -34.61
CA LEU A 390 -22.30 1.40 -35.89
C LEU A 390 -23.36 0.78 -36.84
N GLY A 391 -23.43 -0.56 -36.92
CA GLY A 391 -24.47 -1.27 -37.65
C GLY A 391 -25.88 -1.02 -37.10
N GLU A 392 -26.05 -1.04 -35.75
CA GLU A 392 -27.35 -0.78 -35.12
C GLU A 392 -27.92 0.61 -35.41
N ILE A 393 -27.09 1.63 -35.58
CA ILE A 393 -27.55 3.00 -35.88
C ILE A 393 -27.75 3.24 -37.37
N GLY A 394 -27.47 2.22 -38.25
CA GLY A 394 -27.72 2.26 -39.68
C GLY A 394 -26.76 3.15 -40.47
N ILE A 395 -25.53 3.38 -39.97
CA ILE A 395 -24.50 4.18 -40.61
C ILE A 395 -23.38 3.25 -41.10
N SER A 396 -23.33 3.00 -42.39
CA SER A 396 -22.27 2.21 -43.06
C SER A 396 -20.94 2.96 -43.15
#